data_9fefab09d70abf6c63c25237d0ad1ecf
#
_entry.id   9fefab09d70abf6c63c25237d0ad1ecf
#
_cell.length_a   1.000
_cell.length_b   1.000
_cell.length_c   1.000
_cell.angle_alpha   90.00
_cell.angle_beta   90.00
_cell.angle_gamma   90.00
#
_symmetry.space_group_name_H-M   'P 1'
#
loop_
_entity.id
_entity.type
_entity.pdbx_description
1 polymer ?
#
loop_
_entity_poly.entity_id
_entity_poly.type
_entity_poly.pdbx_seq_one_letter_code
_entity_poly.pdbx_strand_id
1 'polypeptide(L)'
;EYLSKKGNNVLVIFSDMTTPPIPYISAPADLIGEKSLGSILAGAHVTEALVKNHCILLKNNKYMSIIGMLKGENRFTYPPYEDKQAKELIQAAREIAPFVIIDCSSHIATNKLAANALLEADFVLRLVNCDLKSISYFSSQLALLQDEMWRKDEHIKVASNVKQNEAAGSIDQVIGKVKYRIPFSQEVEAQFLEGELLKELSYKESRPFRKEIEKISKEVYGI
;
A
#
# COMPACT_ATOMS: atom_id res chain seq x y z
N GLU A 1 10.37 2.23 1.10
CA GLU A 1 11.78 2.51 0.79
C GLU A 1 12.32 3.70 1.60
N TYR A 2 11.69 4.89 1.61
CA TYR A 2 12.21 6.06 2.34
C TYR A 2 12.46 5.77 3.83
N LEU A 3 11.50 5.14 4.52
CA LEU A 3 11.61 4.78 5.94
C LEU A 3 12.74 3.77 6.19
N SER A 4 12.82 2.73 5.36
CA SER A 4 13.82 1.68 5.49
C SER A 4 15.25 2.16 5.21
N LYS A 5 15.44 3.11 4.29
CA LYS A 5 16.74 3.79 4.07
C LYS A 5 17.23 4.57 5.28
N LYS A 6 16.34 4.99 6.17
CA LYS A 6 16.69 5.60 7.45
C LYS A 6 16.97 4.57 8.58
N GLY A 7 17.02 3.30 8.26
CA GLY A 7 17.30 2.22 9.21
C GLY A 7 16.09 1.75 10.01
N ASN A 8 14.87 2.15 9.62
CA ASN A 8 13.66 1.72 10.29
C ASN A 8 13.16 0.40 9.70
N ASN A 9 12.77 -0.55 10.56
CA ASN A 9 12.13 -1.77 10.11
C ASN A 9 10.72 -1.47 9.60
N VAL A 10 10.44 -1.87 8.37
CA VAL A 10 9.17 -1.66 7.67
C VAL A 10 8.61 -2.99 7.20
N LEU A 11 7.37 -3.28 7.52
CA LEU A 11 6.62 -4.38 6.94
C LEU A 11 5.58 -3.81 5.97
N VAL A 12 5.62 -4.25 4.72
CA VAL A 12 4.62 -3.88 3.71
C VAL A 12 3.73 -5.08 3.42
N ILE A 13 2.41 -4.91 3.56
CA ILE A 13 1.41 -5.95 3.28
C ILE A 13 0.61 -5.52 2.07
N PHE A 14 0.64 -6.31 1.01
CA PHE A 14 -0.17 -6.10 -0.19
C PHE A 14 -1.46 -6.88 -0.08
N SER A 15 -2.58 -6.20 0.14
CA SER A 15 -3.87 -6.84 0.34
C SER A 15 -4.59 -7.24 -0.94
N ASP A 16 -4.10 -6.85 -2.12
CA ASP A 16 -4.73 -7.22 -3.38
C ASP A 16 -4.58 -8.71 -3.68
N MET A 17 -5.70 -9.42 -3.65
CA MET A 17 -5.80 -10.85 -3.95
C MET A 17 -6.35 -11.13 -5.35
N THR A 18 -6.53 -10.08 -6.15
CA THR A 18 -7.01 -10.20 -7.53
C THR A 18 -5.87 -10.04 -8.51
N THR A 19 -5.02 -9.04 -8.24
CA THR A 19 -3.84 -8.73 -9.06
C THR A 19 -2.62 -8.63 -8.15
N PRO A 20 -1.97 -9.77 -7.80
CA PRO A 20 -0.85 -9.78 -6.87
C PRO A 20 0.27 -8.85 -7.31
N PRO A 21 0.69 -7.87 -6.46
CA PRO A 21 1.64 -6.84 -6.89
C PRO A 21 3.11 -7.26 -6.81
N ILE A 22 3.47 -8.28 -6.05
CA ILE A 22 4.86 -8.70 -5.85
C ILE A 22 5.65 -8.84 -7.17
N PRO A 23 5.10 -9.43 -8.25
CA PRO A 23 5.83 -9.62 -9.50
C PRO A 23 6.28 -8.34 -10.21
N TYR A 24 5.63 -7.19 -9.94
CA TYR A 24 6.01 -5.91 -10.54
C TYR A 24 6.64 -4.94 -9.52
N ILE A 25 6.73 -5.35 -8.26
CA ILE A 25 7.40 -4.58 -7.20
C ILE A 25 8.89 -4.87 -7.16
N SER A 26 9.28 -6.14 -7.30
CA SER A 26 10.67 -6.57 -7.23
C SER A 26 10.91 -7.81 -8.10
N ALA A 27 12.08 -7.87 -8.73
CA ALA A 27 12.49 -9.05 -9.48
C ALA A 27 12.56 -10.28 -8.56
N PRO A 28 12.12 -11.47 -9.01
CA PRO A 28 12.16 -12.70 -8.20
C PRO A 28 13.54 -13.02 -7.65
N ALA A 29 14.60 -12.68 -8.40
CA ALA A 29 15.98 -12.87 -7.99
C ALA A 29 16.39 -12.06 -6.75
N ASP A 30 15.67 -10.97 -6.45
CA ASP A 30 15.94 -10.08 -5.31
C ASP A 30 15.10 -10.42 -4.06
N LEU A 31 14.23 -11.43 -4.17
CA LEU A 31 13.39 -11.89 -3.07
C LEU A 31 14.01 -13.10 -2.36
N ILE A 32 13.80 -13.16 -1.06
CA ILE A 32 14.17 -14.31 -0.20
C ILE A 32 12.88 -14.78 0.50
N GLY A 33 12.41 -15.95 0.12
CA GLY A 33 11.18 -16.56 0.61
C GLY A 33 10.09 -16.56 -0.47
N GLU A 34 9.24 -17.57 -0.41
CA GLU A 34 8.17 -17.81 -1.38
C GLU A 34 6.89 -18.24 -0.65
N LYS A 35 6.50 -17.50 0.39
CA LYS A 35 5.31 -17.81 1.16
C LYS A 35 4.24 -16.75 0.95
N SER A 36 3.02 -17.20 0.74
CA SER A 36 1.91 -16.36 0.34
C SER A 36 1.13 -15.79 1.53
N LEU A 37 0.62 -14.56 1.36
CA LEU A 37 -0.42 -13.99 2.23
C LEU A 37 -1.63 -14.93 2.36
N GLY A 38 -2.03 -15.57 1.26
CA GLY A 38 -3.18 -16.48 1.27
C GLY A 38 -2.99 -17.65 2.22
N SER A 39 -1.78 -18.21 2.33
CA SER A 39 -1.49 -19.28 3.28
C SER A 39 -1.52 -18.83 4.75
N ILE A 40 -1.20 -17.57 5.04
CA ILE A 40 -1.37 -16.99 6.38
C ILE A 40 -2.86 -16.94 6.74
N LEU A 41 -3.66 -16.35 5.86
CA LEU A 41 -5.07 -16.08 6.09
C LEU A 41 -5.95 -17.33 6.05
N ALA A 42 -5.50 -18.40 5.38
CA ALA A 42 -6.17 -19.71 5.37
C ALA A 42 -6.06 -20.47 6.71
N GLY A 43 -5.18 -20.05 7.59
CA GLY A 43 -5.01 -20.65 8.91
C GLY A 43 -6.19 -20.36 9.84
N ALA A 44 -6.44 -21.25 10.81
CA ALA A 44 -7.47 -21.04 11.85
C ALA A 44 -7.15 -19.85 12.74
N HIS A 45 -5.86 -19.56 12.92
CA HIS A 45 -5.31 -18.42 13.68
C HIS A 45 -4.08 -17.85 12.98
N VAL A 46 -3.91 -16.54 13.05
CA VAL A 46 -2.72 -15.84 12.56
C VAL A 46 -1.87 -15.41 13.74
N THR A 47 -0.70 -16.00 13.87
CA THR A 47 0.24 -15.71 14.96
C THR A 47 1.44 -14.90 14.45
N GLU A 48 2.11 -14.19 15.36
CA GLU A 48 3.35 -13.46 15.04
C GLU A 48 4.41 -14.37 14.39
N ALA A 49 4.61 -15.58 14.92
CA ALA A 49 5.55 -16.55 14.37
C ALA A 49 5.17 -16.97 12.94
N LEU A 50 3.88 -17.17 12.66
CA LEU A 50 3.39 -17.48 11.32
C LEU A 50 3.68 -16.33 10.36
N VAL A 51 3.39 -15.09 10.76
CA VAL A 51 3.61 -13.89 9.94
C VAL A 51 5.11 -13.68 9.69
N LYS A 52 5.97 -13.76 10.72
CA LYS A 52 7.43 -13.69 10.58
C LYS A 52 7.96 -14.72 9.57
N ASN A 53 7.49 -15.95 9.67
CA ASN A 53 7.90 -17.03 8.79
C ASN A 53 7.43 -16.85 7.32
N HIS A 54 6.47 -15.95 7.08
CA HIS A 54 5.94 -15.67 5.75
C HIS A 54 6.44 -14.32 5.18
N CYS A 55 7.24 -13.57 5.94
CA CYS A 55 7.89 -12.39 5.43
C CYS A 55 8.85 -12.74 4.28
N ILE A 56 8.66 -12.10 3.15
CA ILE A 56 9.58 -12.13 2.02
C ILE A 56 10.60 -11.02 2.25
N LEU A 57 11.86 -11.37 2.33
CA LEU A 57 12.96 -10.44 2.55
C LEU A 57 13.51 -9.93 1.22
N LEU A 58 14.00 -8.70 1.22
CA LEU A 58 14.61 -8.07 0.07
C LEU A 58 16.14 -8.12 0.21
N LYS A 59 16.85 -8.71 -0.76
CA LYS A 59 18.31 -8.81 -0.74
C LYS A 59 19.00 -7.45 -0.59
N ASN A 60 18.46 -6.45 -1.23
CA ASN A 60 19.05 -5.11 -1.29
C ASN A 60 18.51 -4.14 -0.21
N ASN A 61 17.59 -4.60 0.67
CA ASN A 61 17.03 -3.77 1.72
C ASN A 61 16.66 -4.57 2.97
N LYS A 62 17.63 -4.75 3.85
CA LYS A 62 17.48 -5.53 5.09
C LYS A 62 16.47 -4.98 6.10
N TYR A 63 16.07 -3.73 5.95
CA TYR A 63 15.09 -3.06 6.82
C TYR A 63 13.67 -3.11 6.28
N MET A 64 13.43 -3.78 5.15
CA MET A 64 12.10 -3.91 4.60
C MET A 64 11.79 -5.36 4.30
N SER A 65 10.62 -5.81 4.74
CA SER A 65 10.02 -7.07 4.37
C SER A 65 8.64 -6.86 3.76
N ILE A 66 8.22 -7.79 2.94
CA ILE A 66 6.94 -7.71 2.24
C ILE A 66 6.13 -8.99 2.46
N ILE A 67 4.80 -8.85 2.46
CA ILE A 67 3.85 -9.95 2.45
C ILE A 67 2.81 -9.67 1.38
N GLY A 68 2.47 -10.67 0.58
CA GLY A 68 1.45 -10.56 -0.45
C GLY A 68 1.16 -11.90 -1.09
N MET A 69 0.25 -11.93 -2.05
CA MET A 69 0.00 -13.10 -2.88
C MET A 69 1.14 -13.30 -3.87
N LEU A 70 1.48 -14.54 -4.16
CA LEU A 70 2.52 -14.88 -5.12
C LEU A 70 1.99 -14.84 -6.56
N LYS A 71 2.92 -14.88 -7.52
CA LYS A 71 2.60 -14.92 -8.95
C LYS A 71 1.70 -16.12 -9.28
N GLY A 72 0.61 -15.86 -9.97
CA GLY A 72 -0.35 -16.89 -10.39
C GLY A 72 -1.40 -17.26 -9.35
N GLU A 73 -1.28 -16.74 -8.12
CA GLU A 73 -2.30 -16.92 -7.09
C GLU A 73 -3.41 -15.85 -7.22
N ASN A 74 -4.55 -16.15 -6.64
CA ASN A 74 -5.67 -15.22 -6.50
C ASN A 74 -6.53 -15.62 -5.29
N ARG A 75 -7.58 -14.84 -5.03
CA ARG A 75 -8.49 -15.05 -3.88
C ARG A 75 -9.12 -16.46 -3.80
N PHE A 76 -9.13 -17.23 -4.87
CA PHE A 76 -9.68 -18.59 -4.91
C PHE A 76 -8.61 -19.67 -4.75
N THR A 77 -7.32 -19.30 -4.71
CA THR A 77 -6.23 -20.25 -4.50
C THR A 77 -6.25 -20.85 -3.09
N TYR A 78 -6.76 -20.09 -2.14
CA TYR A 78 -6.85 -20.48 -0.72
C TYR A 78 -8.30 -20.45 -0.23
N PRO A 79 -8.62 -21.15 0.87
CA PRO A 79 -9.91 -21.02 1.54
C PRO A 79 -10.22 -19.58 1.91
N PRO A 80 -11.51 -19.18 1.94
CA PRO A 80 -11.90 -17.86 2.38
C PRO A 80 -11.51 -17.64 3.85
N TYR A 81 -11.16 -16.42 4.20
CA TYR A 81 -10.87 -15.99 5.56
C TYR A 81 -11.92 -15.00 6.09
N GLU A 82 -11.99 -14.85 7.39
CA GLU A 82 -12.93 -13.97 8.07
C GLU A 82 -12.21 -12.72 8.64
N ASP A 83 -12.99 -11.78 9.17
CA ASP A 83 -12.45 -10.57 9.82
C ASP A 83 -11.48 -10.90 10.96
N LYS A 84 -11.67 -12.02 11.61
CA LYS A 84 -10.80 -12.52 12.68
C LYS A 84 -9.35 -12.64 12.19
N GLN A 85 -9.11 -13.38 11.09
CA GLN A 85 -7.77 -13.58 10.56
C GLN A 85 -7.15 -12.27 10.05
N ALA A 86 -7.97 -11.38 9.48
CA ALA A 86 -7.50 -10.07 9.06
C ALA A 86 -7.01 -9.23 10.25
N LYS A 87 -7.77 -9.18 11.35
CA LYS A 87 -7.39 -8.49 12.58
C LYS A 87 -6.17 -9.11 13.25
N GLU A 88 -6.12 -10.43 13.36
CA GLU A 88 -4.97 -11.15 13.90
C GLU A 88 -3.69 -10.87 13.10
N LEU A 89 -3.79 -10.77 11.75
CA LEU A 89 -2.66 -10.39 10.89
C LEU A 89 -2.18 -8.98 11.17
N ILE A 90 -3.09 -8.01 11.25
CA ILE A 90 -2.74 -6.61 11.52
C ILE A 90 -2.08 -6.49 12.90
N GLN A 91 -2.64 -7.15 13.92
CA GLN A 91 -2.06 -7.15 15.25
C GLN A 91 -0.66 -7.80 15.27
N ALA A 92 -0.50 -8.97 14.66
CA ALA A 92 0.80 -9.64 14.55
C ALA A 92 1.83 -8.78 13.78
N ALA A 93 1.40 -8.06 12.75
CA ALA A 93 2.26 -7.15 12.00
C ALA A 93 2.79 -6.00 12.87
N ARG A 94 1.95 -5.42 13.73
CA ARG A 94 2.34 -4.36 14.68
C ARG A 94 3.41 -4.82 15.68
N GLU A 95 3.40 -6.08 16.09
CA GLU A 95 4.41 -6.65 16.99
C GLU A 95 5.75 -6.92 16.26
N ILE A 96 5.72 -7.08 14.93
CA ILE A 96 6.90 -7.42 14.12
C ILE A 96 7.70 -6.18 13.71
N ALA A 97 7.02 -5.09 13.36
CA ALA A 97 7.66 -3.92 12.82
C ALA A 97 7.05 -2.62 13.34
N PRO A 98 7.88 -1.61 13.68
CA PRO A 98 7.38 -0.30 14.13
C PRO A 98 6.64 0.46 13.01
N PHE A 99 6.85 0.11 11.75
CA PHE A 99 6.16 0.68 10.62
C PHE A 99 5.51 -0.42 9.79
N VAL A 100 4.18 -0.46 9.81
CA VAL A 100 3.38 -1.35 8.98
C VAL A 100 2.66 -0.52 7.92
N ILE A 101 2.88 -0.85 6.66
CA ILE A 101 2.20 -0.22 5.53
C ILE A 101 1.34 -1.28 4.86
N ILE A 102 0.03 -1.06 4.82
CA ILE A 102 -0.89 -1.96 4.14
C ILE A 102 -1.35 -1.28 2.85
N ASP A 103 -0.94 -1.83 1.72
CA ASP A 103 -1.42 -1.44 0.40
C ASP A 103 -2.78 -2.09 0.18
N CYS A 104 -3.83 -1.29 0.37
CA CYS A 104 -5.20 -1.75 0.28
C CYS A 104 -5.65 -1.80 -1.18
N SER A 105 -6.27 -2.91 -1.57
CA SER A 105 -6.95 -2.98 -2.85
C SER A 105 -8.08 -1.95 -2.93
N SER A 106 -8.44 -1.57 -4.15
CA SER A 106 -9.56 -0.67 -4.39
C SER A 106 -10.93 -1.27 -4.02
N HIS A 107 -11.02 -2.57 -3.75
CA HIS A 107 -12.26 -3.30 -3.51
C HIS A 107 -12.53 -3.56 -2.02
N ILE A 108 -12.62 -2.51 -1.21
CA ILE A 108 -12.84 -2.62 0.25
C ILE A 108 -14.10 -3.39 0.62
N ALA A 109 -15.18 -3.29 -0.16
CA ALA A 109 -16.43 -4.01 0.10
C ALA A 109 -16.31 -5.54 0.04
N THR A 110 -15.31 -6.07 -0.67
CA THR A 110 -15.10 -7.51 -0.87
C THR A 110 -13.76 -8.02 -0.34
N ASN A 111 -12.91 -7.13 0.18
CA ASN A 111 -11.61 -7.48 0.74
C ASN A 111 -11.60 -7.16 2.25
N LYS A 112 -11.83 -8.19 3.06
CA LYS A 112 -11.88 -8.07 4.52
C LYS A 112 -10.57 -7.53 5.12
N LEU A 113 -9.41 -7.89 4.56
CA LEU A 113 -8.12 -7.37 5.03
C LEU A 113 -8.04 -5.86 4.79
N ALA A 114 -8.39 -5.38 3.59
CA ALA A 114 -8.39 -3.96 3.29
C ALA A 114 -9.40 -3.19 4.16
N ALA A 115 -10.61 -3.74 4.37
CA ALA A 115 -11.63 -3.15 5.23
C ALA A 115 -11.13 -3.01 6.69
N ASN A 116 -10.59 -4.09 7.26
CA ASN A 116 -10.05 -4.06 8.63
C ASN A 116 -8.82 -3.14 8.73
N ALA A 117 -7.98 -3.08 7.70
CA ALA A 117 -6.84 -2.15 7.67
C ALA A 117 -7.28 -0.68 7.73
N LEU A 118 -8.35 -0.30 7.03
CA LEU A 118 -8.90 1.06 7.12
C LEU A 118 -9.41 1.39 8.53
N LEU A 119 -10.00 0.41 9.23
CA LEU A 119 -10.54 0.61 10.58
C LEU A 119 -9.43 0.70 11.65
N GLU A 120 -8.38 -0.09 11.48
CA GLU A 120 -7.32 -0.26 12.48
C GLU A 120 -6.11 0.68 12.27
N ALA A 121 -5.97 1.30 11.10
CA ALA A 121 -4.83 2.14 10.78
C ALA A 121 -4.80 3.43 11.60
N ASP A 122 -3.60 3.85 12.02
CA ASP A 122 -3.37 5.14 12.66
C ASP A 122 -3.51 6.28 11.64
N PHE A 123 -3.17 6.03 10.37
CA PHE A 123 -3.30 6.96 9.26
C PHE A 123 -3.77 6.25 8.00
N VAL A 124 -4.71 6.85 7.30
CA VAL A 124 -5.21 6.38 6.01
C VAL A 124 -4.86 7.41 4.93
N LEU A 125 -4.02 7.00 3.98
CA LEU A 125 -3.73 7.79 2.79
C LEU A 125 -4.62 7.31 1.64
N ARG A 126 -5.49 8.17 1.14
CA ARG A 126 -6.35 7.85 -0.01
C ARG A 126 -5.78 8.48 -1.27
N LEU A 127 -5.19 7.64 -2.10
CA LEU A 127 -4.56 8.05 -3.35
C LEU A 127 -5.59 8.08 -4.49
N VAL A 128 -5.57 9.13 -5.28
CA VAL A 128 -6.43 9.29 -6.45
C VAL A 128 -5.63 9.94 -7.58
N ASN A 129 -5.72 9.38 -8.79
CA ASN A 129 -5.16 10.02 -9.98
C ASN A 129 -6.05 11.20 -10.43
N CYS A 130 -5.46 12.14 -11.16
CA CYS A 130 -6.15 13.33 -11.64
C CYS A 130 -6.97 13.10 -12.92
N ASP A 131 -7.38 11.87 -13.21
CA ASP A 131 -8.24 11.51 -14.34
C ASP A 131 -9.71 11.29 -13.93
N LEU A 132 -10.63 11.44 -14.87
CA LEU A 132 -12.07 11.35 -14.62
C LEU A 132 -12.50 9.97 -14.09
N LYS A 133 -11.86 8.89 -14.52
CA LYS A 133 -12.17 7.53 -14.07
C LYS A 133 -11.83 7.38 -12.58
N SER A 134 -10.64 7.83 -12.19
CA SER A 134 -10.17 7.76 -10.80
C SER A 134 -11.01 8.66 -9.88
N ILE A 135 -11.38 9.85 -10.34
CA ILE A 135 -12.26 10.78 -9.61
C ILE A 135 -13.65 10.17 -9.42
N SER A 136 -14.25 9.62 -10.48
CA SER A 136 -15.55 8.95 -10.42
C SER A 136 -15.53 7.76 -9.46
N TYR A 137 -14.49 6.92 -9.56
CA TYR A 137 -14.29 5.79 -8.66
C TYR A 137 -14.19 6.27 -7.21
N PHE A 138 -13.33 7.25 -6.93
CA PHE A 138 -13.15 7.79 -5.58
C PHE A 138 -14.46 8.31 -4.99
N SER A 139 -15.23 9.06 -5.77
CA SER A 139 -16.55 9.58 -5.34
C SER A 139 -17.53 8.45 -4.99
N SER A 140 -17.52 7.36 -5.79
CA SER A 140 -18.35 6.19 -5.51
C SER A 140 -17.92 5.46 -4.24
N GLN A 141 -16.61 5.38 -3.98
CA GLN A 141 -16.08 4.77 -2.76
C GLN A 141 -16.41 5.59 -1.51
N LEU A 142 -16.44 6.92 -1.60
CA LEU A 142 -16.87 7.77 -0.48
C LEU A 142 -18.30 7.48 -0.04
N ALA A 143 -19.17 7.08 -0.96
CA ALA A 143 -20.54 6.70 -0.64
C ALA A 143 -20.62 5.42 0.21
N LEU A 144 -19.66 4.49 0.07
CA LEU A 144 -19.57 3.27 0.88
C LEU A 144 -19.07 3.55 2.30
N LEU A 145 -18.40 4.66 2.53
CA LEU A 145 -17.79 5.04 3.80
C LEU A 145 -18.63 6.06 4.58
N GLN A 146 -19.97 5.95 4.51
CA GLN A 146 -20.88 6.91 5.20
C GLN A 146 -20.96 6.66 6.69
N ASP A 147 -20.77 5.44 7.15
CA ASP A 147 -20.77 5.09 8.56
C ASP A 147 -19.60 5.76 9.28
N GLU A 148 -19.84 6.28 10.49
CA GLU A 148 -18.84 6.98 11.32
C GLU A 148 -17.64 6.07 11.68
N MET A 149 -17.86 4.76 11.74
CA MET A 149 -16.79 3.81 12.03
C MET A 149 -15.60 3.93 11.06
N TRP A 150 -15.83 4.36 9.82
CA TRP A 150 -14.78 4.51 8.82
C TRP A 150 -13.90 5.73 9.01
N ARG A 151 -14.28 6.70 9.85
CA ARG A 151 -13.54 7.94 10.10
C ARG A 151 -13.10 8.63 8.80
N LYS A 152 -13.95 8.63 7.76
CA LYS A 152 -13.62 9.09 6.41
C LYS A 152 -13.06 10.50 6.34
N ASP A 153 -13.46 11.36 7.28
CA ASP A 153 -13.05 12.77 7.34
C ASP A 153 -11.62 12.93 7.89
N GLU A 154 -11.09 11.91 8.58
CA GLU A 154 -9.70 11.84 9.04
C GLU A 154 -8.76 11.31 7.94
N HIS A 155 -9.31 10.75 6.85
CA HIS A 155 -8.49 10.22 5.76
C HIS A 155 -7.77 11.33 5.02
N ILE A 156 -6.47 11.17 4.84
CA ILE A 156 -5.61 12.10 4.12
C ILE A 156 -5.74 11.86 2.62
N LYS A 157 -6.30 12.83 1.91
CA LYS A 157 -6.45 12.75 0.44
C LYS A 157 -5.16 13.16 -0.25
N VAL A 158 -4.71 12.34 -1.19
CA VAL A 158 -3.46 12.49 -1.92
C VAL A 158 -3.74 12.41 -3.42
N ALA A 159 -3.48 13.47 -4.17
CA ALA A 159 -3.44 13.39 -5.62
C ALA A 159 -2.15 12.70 -6.04
N SER A 160 -2.26 11.65 -6.82
CA SER A 160 -1.14 10.84 -7.29
C SER A 160 -0.94 11.00 -8.80
N ASN A 161 0.30 10.81 -9.24
CA ASN A 161 0.64 10.81 -10.66
C ASN A 161 0.28 12.13 -11.39
N VAL A 162 0.48 13.27 -10.70
CA VAL A 162 0.08 14.60 -11.19
C VAL A 162 1.01 15.04 -12.31
N LYS A 163 0.48 15.21 -13.54
CA LYS A 163 1.21 15.71 -14.71
C LYS A 163 1.09 17.23 -14.81
N GLN A 164 2.07 17.87 -15.44
CA GLN A 164 2.16 19.35 -15.53
C GLN A 164 0.93 20.03 -16.15
N ASN A 165 0.24 19.34 -17.07
CA ASN A 165 -0.90 19.90 -17.82
C ASN A 165 -2.26 19.43 -17.27
N GLU A 166 -2.31 18.71 -16.16
CA GLU A 166 -3.56 18.27 -15.56
C GLU A 166 -4.13 19.38 -14.67
N ALA A 167 -5.44 19.57 -14.76
CA ALA A 167 -6.18 20.55 -13.97
C ALA A 167 -6.24 20.09 -12.50
N ALA A 168 -5.08 20.08 -11.83
CA ALA A 168 -4.95 19.69 -10.43
C ALA A 168 -5.87 20.50 -9.49
N GLY A 169 -6.37 21.68 -9.93
CA GLY A 169 -7.34 22.48 -9.21
C GLY A 169 -8.77 21.91 -9.28
N SER A 170 -9.13 21.16 -10.32
CA SER A 170 -10.48 20.59 -10.46
C SER A 170 -10.71 19.38 -9.53
N ILE A 171 -9.66 18.69 -9.14
CA ILE A 171 -9.77 17.53 -8.24
C ILE A 171 -10.28 17.94 -6.86
N ASP A 172 -9.83 19.09 -6.32
CA ASP A 172 -10.26 19.61 -5.03
C ASP A 172 -11.76 19.94 -4.99
N GLN A 173 -12.34 20.31 -6.14
CA GLN A 173 -13.77 20.63 -6.24
C GLN A 173 -14.64 19.37 -6.13
N VAL A 174 -14.14 18.24 -6.59
CA VAL A 174 -14.90 16.97 -6.64
C VAL A 174 -14.70 16.13 -5.39
N ILE A 175 -13.45 15.94 -4.96
CA ILE A 175 -13.15 15.05 -3.83
C ILE A 175 -12.86 15.77 -2.52
N GLY A 176 -12.92 17.12 -2.54
CA GLY A 176 -12.55 17.98 -1.42
C GLY A 176 -11.04 18.18 -1.29
N LYS A 177 -10.64 18.99 -0.31
CA LYS A 177 -9.25 19.43 -0.13
C LYS A 177 -8.25 18.26 -0.14
N VAL A 178 -7.34 18.30 -1.12
CA VAL A 178 -6.20 17.37 -1.23
C VAL A 178 -5.03 17.91 -0.42
N LYS A 179 -4.46 17.09 0.48
CA LYS A 179 -3.34 17.51 1.34
C LYS A 179 -2.00 17.43 0.61
N TYR A 180 -1.78 16.38 -0.16
CA TYR A 180 -0.51 16.14 -0.87
C TYR A 180 -0.75 15.91 -2.37
N ARG A 181 0.25 16.29 -3.18
CA ARG A 181 0.24 16.12 -4.64
C ARG A 181 1.53 15.48 -5.07
N ILE A 182 1.49 14.18 -5.34
CA ILE A 182 2.65 13.41 -5.79
C ILE A 182 2.80 13.62 -7.30
N PRO A 183 3.87 14.27 -7.77
CA PRO A 183 4.09 14.50 -9.20
C PRO A 183 4.33 13.19 -9.94
N PHE A 184 3.98 13.17 -11.23
CA PHE A 184 4.41 12.11 -12.14
C PHE A 184 5.94 12.00 -12.16
N SER A 185 6.45 10.77 -12.18
CA SER A 185 7.87 10.49 -12.36
C SER A 185 8.04 9.41 -13.43
N GLN A 186 8.72 9.77 -14.52
CA GLN A 186 9.03 8.84 -15.60
C GLN A 186 9.93 7.69 -15.14
N GLU A 187 10.82 7.94 -14.17
CA GLU A 187 11.67 6.92 -13.59
C GLU A 187 10.84 5.89 -12.81
N VAL A 188 9.81 6.32 -12.04
CA VAL A 188 8.90 5.41 -11.34
C VAL A 188 8.08 4.59 -12.33
N GLU A 189 7.61 5.21 -13.42
CA GLU A 189 6.87 4.50 -14.49
C GLU A 189 7.77 3.44 -15.14
N ALA A 190 9.02 3.77 -15.47
CA ALA A 190 9.99 2.82 -16.02
C ALA A 190 10.25 1.65 -15.05
N GLN A 191 10.49 1.93 -13.77
CA GLN A 191 10.67 0.89 -12.75
C GLN A 191 9.44 0.00 -12.60
N PHE A 192 8.23 0.56 -12.72
CA PHE A 192 7.00 -0.24 -12.70
C PHE A 192 6.92 -1.20 -13.90
N LEU A 193 7.25 -0.74 -15.11
CA LEU A 193 7.25 -1.57 -16.32
C LEU A 193 8.32 -2.67 -16.28
N GLU A 194 9.42 -2.42 -15.59
CA GLU A 194 10.53 -3.36 -15.42
C GLU A 194 10.36 -4.32 -14.22
N GLY A 195 9.33 -4.12 -13.38
CA GLY A 195 9.13 -4.90 -12.16
C GLY A 195 10.17 -4.59 -11.08
N GLU A 196 10.58 -3.33 -10.95
CA GLU A 196 11.70 -2.89 -10.12
C GLU A 196 11.37 -1.66 -9.27
N LEU A 197 10.12 -1.52 -8.82
CA LEU A 197 9.64 -0.35 -8.06
C LEU A 197 10.39 -0.06 -6.76
N LEU A 198 11.19 -1.00 -6.27
CA LEU A 198 12.00 -0.83 -5.07
C LEU A 198 13.44 -0.37 -5.36
N LYS A 199 13.78 -0.13 -6.61
CA LYS A 199 15.07 0.49 -6.95
C LYS A 199 15.12 1.95 -6.53
N GLU A 200 16.32 2.43 -6.28
CA GLU A 200 16.55 3.83 -5.94
C GLU A 200 16.23 4.76 -7.12
N LEU A 201 15.52 5.84 -6.81
CA LEU A 201 15.27 6.91 -7.77
C LEU A 201 16.51 7.82 -7.84
N SER A 202 17.20 7.82 -8.98
CA SER A 202 18.47 8.52 -9.18
C SER A 202 18.38 9.73 -10.11
N TYR A 203 17.33 9.80 -10.95
CA TYR A 203 17.20 10.87 -11.95
C TYR A 203 16.86 12.20 -11.29
N LYS A 204 17.37 13.28 -11.89
CA LYS A 204 17.08 14.64 -11.42
C LYS A 204 15.60 14.99 -11.54
N GLU A 205 14.95 14.50 -12.57
CA GLU A 205 13.52 14.69 -12.85
C GLU A 205 12.61 14.07 -11.78
N SER A 206 13.08 13.03 -11.08
CA SER A 206 12.37 12.41 -9.97
C SER A 206 12.50 13.16 -8.63
N ARG A 207 13.29 14.25 -8.58
CA ARG A 207 13.47 15.02 -7.36
C ARG A 207 12.18 15.60 -6.78
N PRO A 208 11.22 16.13 -7.56
CA PRO A 208 9.94 16.59 -7.03
C PRO A 208 9.13 15.46 -6.39
N PHE A 209 9.08 14.28 -7.04
CA PHE A 209 8.45 13.07 -6.50
C PHE A 209 9.08 12.69 -5.14
N ARG A 210 10.41 12.55 -5.08
CA ARG A 210 11.13 12.21 -3.84
C ARG A 210 10.86 13.19 -2.71
N LYS A 211 10.83 14.51 -3.01
CA LYS A 211 10.54 15.54 -2.02
C LYS A 211 9.13 15.42 -1.44
N GLU A 212 8.13 15.12 -2.27
CA GLU A 212 6.76 14.98 -1.78
C GLU A 212 6.60 13.71 -0.93
N ILE A 213 7.23 12.57 -1.33
CA ILE A 213 7.28 11.36 -0.51
C ILE A 213 7.99 11.62 0.82
N GLU A 214 9.09 12.35 0.83
CA GLU A 214 9.79 12.74 2.04
C GLU A 214 8.91 13.58 2.97
N LYS A 215 8.19 14.56 2.41
CA LYS A 215 7.26 15.42 3.15
C LYS A 215 6.13 14.59 3.77
N ILE A 216 5.49 13.71 2.99
CA ILE A 216 4.46 12.79 3.49
C ILE A 216 5.02 11.94 4.63
N SER A 217 6.21 11.38 4.46
CA SER A 217 6.82 10.52 5.46
C SER A 217 7.11 11.26 6.77
N LYS A 218 7.60 12.50 6.68
CA LYS A 218 7.84 13.34 7.87
C LYS A 218 6.56 13.70 8.61
N GLU A 219 5.52 14.10 7.88
CA GLU A 219 4.27 14.55 8.47
C GLU A 219 3.39 13.41 9.01
N VAL A 220 3.44 12.24 8.37
CA VAL A 220 2.62 11.07 8.77
C VAL A 220 3.32 10.23 9.83
N TYR A 221 4.63 10.04 9.71
CA TYR A 221 5.37 9.14 10.61
C TYR A 221 6.29 9.87 11.61
N GLY A 222 6.42 11.20 11.52
CA GLY A 222 7.25 11.99 12.44
C GLY A 222 8.76 11.77 12.28
N ILE A 223 9.23 11.40 11.08
CA ILE A 223 10.64 10.99 10.84
C ILE A 223 11.37 11.93 9.89
#